data_a38bcbf9a727c9ddd55ce4098bf05f09
#
_entry.id   a38bcbf9a727c9ddd55ce4098bf05f09
#
_cell.length_a   1.000
_cell.length_b   1.000
_cell.length_c   1.000
_cell.angle_alpha   90.00
_cell.angle_beta   90.00
_cell.angle_gamma   90.00
#
_symmetry.space_group_name_H-M   'P 1'
#
loop_
_entity.id
_entity.type
_entity.pdbx_description
1 polymer ?
#
loop_
_entity_poly.entity_id
_entity_poly.type
_entity_poly.pdbx_seq_one_letter_code
_entity_poly.pdbx_strand_id
1 'polypeptide(L)'
;MPYADDVELGYTVGTQIFFGDPLLLDEIKDRAHSEDVFDNSMTVYSGTSDDAGLNAGIDRFASSPQARNFFDHWYTPSGDLTAPVLSIRTTRDQTVSPYLDVLFAARVAAAGKSDMFVWRQVDRFGHCNISSANEYGPAFDDLVNWVENGVMPTP
;
A
#
# COMPACT_ATOMS: atom_id res chain seq x y z
N MET A 1 1.20 -11.53 3.81
CA MET A 1 0.99 -11.17 2.41
C MET A 1 -0.13 -12.02 1.86
N PRO A 2 -1.04 -11.49 1.03
CA PRO A 2 -2.18 -12.24 0.54
C PRO A 2 -1.76 -13.18 -0.60
N TYR A 3 -1.86 -14.46 -0.39
CA TYR A 3 -1.68 -15.52 -1.38
C TYR A 3 -2.66 -16.65 -1.08
N ALA A 4 -3.10 -17.36 -2.11
CA ALA A 4 -4.08 -18.44 -1.97
C ALA A 4 -3.44 -19.83 -2.01
N ASP A 5 -2.26 -19.98 -2.61
CA ASP A 5 -1.56 -21.24 -2.77
C ASP A 5 -0.02 -21.06 -2.84
N ASP A 6 0.70 -22.18 -2.93
CA ASP A 6 2.18 -22.17 -2.95
C ASP A 6 2.76 -21.52 -4.22
N VAL A 7 2.00 -21.45 -5.31
CA VAL A 7 2.44 -20.80 -6.55
C VAL A 7 2.39 -19.28 -6.35
N GLU A 8 1.28 -18.76 -5.86
CA GLU A 8 1.15 -17.35 -5.50
C GLU A 8 2.17 -16.95 -4.42
N LEU A 9 2.42 -17.81 -3.44
CA LEU A 9 3.47 -17.61 -2.44
C LEU A 9 4.85 -17.50 -3.09
N GLY A 10 5.19 -18.43 -4.00
CA GLY A 10 6.46 -18.41 -4.72
C GLY A 10 6.67 -17.12 -5.52
N TYR A 11 5.63 -16.66 -6.23
CA TYR A 11 5.66 -15.38 -6.92
C TYR A 11 5.83 -14.20 -5.96
N THR A 12 5.14 -14.22 -4.83
CA THR A 12 5.22 -13.16 -3.81
C THR A 12 6.64 -13.04 -3.26
N VAL A 13 7.22 -14.15 -2.84
CA VAL A 13 8.61 -14.19 -2.31
C VAL A 13 9.61 -13.77 -3.39
N GLY A 14 9.50 -14.33 -4.60
CA GLY A 14 10.38 -13.98 -5.71
C GLY A 14 10.31 -12.50 -6.09
N THR A 15 9.13 -11.92 -6.11
CA THR A 15 8.93 -10.50 -6.42
C THR A 15 9.56 -9.61 -5.34
N GLN A 16 9.38 -9.93 -4.05
CA GLN A 16 9.94 -9.16 -2.95
C GLN A 16 11.48 -9.21 -2.95
N ILE A 17 12.07 -10.38 -3.22
CA ILE A 17 13.52 -10.51 -3.33
C ILE A 17 14.06 -9.74 -4.54
N PHE A 18 13.37 -9.79 -5.68
CA PHE A 18 13.86 -9.19 -6.93
C PHE A 18 13.70 -7.67 -6.98
N PHE A 19 12.56 -7.15 -6.51
CA PHE A 19 12.25 -5.71 -6.55
C PHE A 19 12.56 -4.98 -5.24
N GLY A 20 12.67 -5.70 -4.12
CA GLY A 20 12.74 -5.07 -2.80
C GLY A 20 14.09 -4.51 -2.43
N ASP A 21 15.20 -5.03 -2.96
CA ASP A 21 16.49 -4.72 -2.39
C ASP A 21 17.42 -3.86 -3.26
N PRO A 22 17.79 -4.18 -4.50
CA PRO A 22 18.92 -3.45 -5.09
C PRO A 22 18.56 -2.12 -5.75
N LEU A 23 17.30 -1.88 -6.15
CA LEU A 23 16.95 -0.76 -7.01
C LEU A 23 16.27 0.40 -6.30
N LEU A 24 15.64 0.16 -5.16
CA LEU A 24 14.84 1.17 -4.45
C LEU A 24 15.49 1.60 -3.13
N LEU A 25 16.17 0.68 -2.46
CA LEU A 25 16.68 0.95 -1.11
C LEU A 25 17.81 1.97 -1.13
N ASP A 26 18.76 1.84 -2.06
CA ASP A 26 19.87 2.78 -2.19
C ASP A 26 19.40 4.18 -2.56
N GLU A 27 18.45 4.30 -3.51
CA GLU A 27 17.86 5.59 -3.86
C GLU A 27 17.12 6.23 -2.68
N ILE A 28 16.38 5.43 -1.91
CA ILE A 28 15.67 5.93 -0.71
C ILE A 28 16.66 6.41 0.34
N LYS A 29 17.75 5.66 0.59
CA LYS A 29 18.81 6.05 1.52
C LYS A 29 19.48 7.34 1.09
N ASP A 30 19.81 7.47 -0.19
CA ASP A 30 20.43 8.68 -0.75
C ASP A 30 19.50 9.89 -0.60
N ARG A 31 18.22 9.75 -0.92
CA ARG A 31 17.23 10.84 -0.79
C ARG A 31 16.95 11.21 0.65
N ALA A 32 16.89 10.24 1.55
CA ALA A 32 16.70 10.46 2.98
C ALA A 32 17.98 10.93 3.68
N HIS A 33 19.13 10.86 2.99
CA HIS A 33 20.47 11.08 3.55
C HIS A 33 20.70 10.27 4.83
N SER A 34 20.27 9.01 4.82
CA SER A 34 20.35 8.11 5.98
C SER A 34 20.39 6.66 5.56
N GLU A 35 21.24 5.86 6.22
CA GLU A 35 21.25 4.41 6.09
C GLU A 35 20.06 3.75 6.81
N ASP A 36 19.57 4.38 7.87
CA ASP A 36 18.51 3.85 8.74
C ASP A 36 17.14 4.35 8.27
N VAL A 37 16.67 3.84 7.12
CA VAL A 37 15.40 4.25 6.50
C VAL A 37 14.21 3.36 6.88
N PHE A 38 14.45 2.19 7.46
CA PHE A 38 13.44 1.20 7.79
C PHE A 38 13.16 1.15 9.30
N ASP A 39 11.90 0.99 9.69
CA ASP A 39 11.51 0.87 11.09
C ASP A 39 10.51 -0.26 11.30
N ASN A 40 10.93 -1.27 12.08
CA ASN A 40 10.05 -2.32 12.58
C ASN A 40 10.19 -2.51 14.10
N SER A 41 10.80 -1.54 14.78
CA SER A 41 11.13 -1.64 16.21
C SER A 41 9.92 -1.94 17.09
N MET A 42 8.74 -1.41 16.71
CA MET A 42 7.48 -1.59 17.42
C MET A 42 6.47 -2.48 16.69
N THR A 43 6.85 -3.07 15.54
CA THR A 43 5.94 -3.89 14.74
C THR A 43 5.68 -5.23 15.43
N VAL A 44 4.41 -5.59 15.62
CA VAL A 44 4.01 -6.92 16.07
C VAL A 44 3.61 -7.73 14.85
N TYR A 45 4.35 -8.81 14.60
CA TYR A 45 4.07 -9.75 13.52
C TYR A 45 3.13 -10.84 14.02
N SER A 46 2.16 -11.23 13.16
CA SER A 46 1.16 -12.24 13.50
C SER A 46 0.72 -13.02 12.26
N GLY A 47 0.11 -14.18 12.49
CA GLY A 47 -0.41 -15.06 11.45
C GLY A 47 0.45 -16.28 11.14
N THR A 48 1.43 -16.58 11.99
CA THR A 48 2.22 -17.82 11.93
C THR A 48 1.76 -18.85 12.97
N SER A 49 2.29 -20.05 12.92
CA SER A 49 2.04 -21.07 13.95
C SER A 49 2.76 -20.75 15.28
N ASP A 50 3.76 -19.86 15.27
CA ASP A 50 4.51 -19.41 16.44
C ASP A 50 4.83 -17.91 16.34
N ASP A 51 3.84 -17.09 16.57
CA ASP A 51 4.00 -15.63 16.55
C ASP A 51 4.95 -15.14 17.64
N ALA A 52 5.00 -15.82 18.78
CA ALA A 52 5.90 -15.45 19.86
C ALA A 52 7.36 -15.69 19.47
N GLY A 53 7.67 -16.86 18.91
CA GLY A 53 9.00 -17.16 18.39
C GLY A 53 9.41 -16.22 17.25
N LEU A 54 8.49 -15.92 16.31
CA LEU A 54 8.74 -14.95 15.24
C LEU A 54 9.12 -13.57 15.81
N ASN A 55 8.32 -13.04 16.73
CA ASN A 55 8.57 -11.70 17.29
C ASN A 55 9.83 -11.63 18.18
N ALA A 56 10.22 -12.75 18.77
CA ALA A 56 11.44 -12.85 19.57
C ALA A 56 12.71 -12.99 18.69
N GLY A 57 12.60 -13.63 17.54
CA GLY A 57 13.75 -13.97 16.68
C GLY A 57 13.99 -13.02 15.51
N ILE A 58 13.03 -12.16 15.14
CA ILE A 58 13.18 -11.27 14.01
C ILE A 58 14.09 -10.07 14.34
N ASP A 59 14.94 -9.71 13.40
CA ASP A 59 15.78 -8.52 13.53
C ASP A 59 14.92 -7.25 13.65
N ARG A 60 15.32 -6.36 14.57
CA ARG A 60 14.65 -5.09 14.83
C ARG A 60 15.50 -3.93 14.37
N PHE A 61 14.89 -3.09 13.55
CA PHE A 61 15.49 -1.88 13.01
C PHE A 61 14.71 -0.66 13.50
N ALA A 62 15.41 0.43 13.72
CA ALA A 62 14.80 1.71 14.06
C ALA A 62 15.25 2.76 13.05
N SER A 63 14.31 3.44 12.42
CA SER A 63 14.65 4.51 11.48
C SER A 63 15.26 5.72 12.20
N SER A 64 16.18 6.39 11.51
CA SER A 64 16.75 7.64 12.02
C SER A 64 15.68 8.75 12.08
N PRO A 65 15.83 9.76 12.98
CA PRO A 65 14.96 10.94 12.96
C PRO A 65 14.97 11.66 11.62
N GLN A 66 16.10 11.67 10.92
CA GLN A 66 16.27 12.28 9.60
C GLN A 66 15.44 11.55 8.55
N ALA A 67 15.52 10.22 8.50
CA ALA A 67 14.71 9.41 7.59
C ALA A 67 13.21 9.58 7.88
N ARG A 68 12.78 9.54 9.14
CA ARG A 68 11.37 9.78 9.49
C ARG A 68 10.88 11.13 9.00
N ASN A 69 11.64 12.20 9.25
CA ASN A 69 11.27 13.54 8.78
C ASN A 69 11.17 13.61 7.26
N PHE A 70 12.07 12.94 6.53
CA PHE A 70 12.02 12.86 5.07
C PHE A 70 10.74 12.15 4.58
N PHE A 71 10.41 10.99 5.16
CA PHE A 71 9.19 10.25 4.78
C PHE A 71 7.93 11.01 5.15
N ASP A 72 7.87 11.61 6.33
CA ASP A 72 6.72 12.40 6.78
C ASP A 72 6.45 13.60 5.88
N HIS A 73 7.51 14.21 5.36
CA HIS A 73 7.38 15.37 4.50
C HIS A 73 7.05 15.04 3.04
N TRP A 74 7.64 13.97 2.50
CA TRP A 74 7.59 13.71 1.05
C TRP A 74 6.75 12.50 0.64
N TYR A 75 6.58 11.51 1.51
CA TYR A 75 5.97 10.23 1.16
C TYR A 75 4.74 9.87 1.99
N THR A 76 4.49 10.56 3.08
CA THR A 76 3.33 10.29 3.92
C THR A 76 2.16 11.17 3.48
N PRO A 77 1.14 10.62 2.81
CA PRO A 77 0.00 11.41 2.35
C PRO A 77 -0.80 11.95 3.53
N SER A 78 -1.22 13.21 3.45
CA SER A 78 -2.01 13.87 4.50
C SER A 78 -3.43 13.34 4.61
N GLY A 79 -4.00 12.84 3.51
CA GLY A 79 -5.41 12.51 3.38
C GLY A 79 -6.32 13.73 3.16
N ASP A 80 -5.78 14.95 3.15
CA ASP A 80 -6.55 16.18 2.87
C ASP A 80 -6.79 16.33 1.37
N LEU A 81 -7.76 15.55 0.88
CA LEU A 81 -8.12 15.51 -0.53
C LEU A 81 -8.84 16.81 -0.94
N THR A 82 -8.46 17.32 -2.11
CA THR A 82 -9.09 18.50 -2.75
C THR A 82 -9.93 18.12 -3.97
N ALA A 83 -9.90 16.85 -4.38
CA ALA A 83 -10.69 16.30 -5.48
C ALA A 83 -11.05 14.84 -5.17
N PRO A 84 -12.12 14.29 -5.79
CA PRO A 84 -12.47 12.89 -5.68
C PRO A 84 -11.34 11.96 -6.13
N VAL A 85 -11.13 10.88 -5.37
CA VAL A 85 -10.16 9.82 -5.66
C VAL A 85 -10.87 8.47 -5.65
N LEU A 86 -10.78 7.73 -6.75
CA LEU A 86 -11.21 6.34 -6.82
C LEU A 86 -9.99 5.45 -6.98
N SER A 87 -9.69 4.65 -5.95
CA SER A 87 -8.64 3.63 -5.98
C SER A 87 -9.22 2.30 -6.43
N ILE A 88 -8.53 1.59 -7.32
CA ILE A 88 -8.87 0.23 -7.70
C ILE A 88 -7.63 -0.67 -7.60
N ARG A 89 -7.78 -1.82 -6.95
CA ARG A 89 -6.65 -2.71 -6.65
C ARG A 89 -7.07 -4.17 -6.58
N THR A 90 -6.14 -5.05 -6.90
CA THR A 90 -6.33 -6.49 -6.67
C THR A 90 -6.18 -6.83 -5.18
N THR A 91 -6.98 -7.80 -4.70
CA THR A 91 -6.95 -8.25 -3.29
C THR A 91 -5.66 -8.95 -2.90
N ARG A 92 -4.98 -9.56 -3.88
CA ARG A 92 -3.74 -10.31 -3.70
C ARG A 92 -2.63 -9.74 -4.59
N ASP A 93 -2.26 -8.49 -4.31
CA ASP A 93 -1.14 -7.82 -4.96
C ASP A 93 0.17 -8.20 -4.25
N GLN A 94 1.04 -8.90 -4.96
CA GLN A 94 2.30 -9.39 -4.41
C GLN A 94 3.40 -8.31 -4.34
N THR A 95 3.21 -7.19 -5.01
CA THR A 95 4.20 -6.11 -5.08
C THR A 95 3.88 -4.98 -4.12
N VAL A 96 2.61 -4.55 -4.11
CA VAL A 96 2.16 -3.42 -3.29
C VAL A 96 0.99 -3.88 -2.42
N SER A 97 1.22 -3.94 -1.12
CA SER A 97 0.23 -4.45 -0.17
C SER A 97 -1.11 -3.70 -0.25
N PRO A 98 -2.25 -4.39 -0.39
CA PRO A 98 -3.57 -3.77 -0.32
C PRO A 98 -3.85 -3.07 1.02
N TYR A 99 -3.09 -3.37 2.05
CA TYR A 99 -3.19 -2.69 3.36
C TYR A 99 -2.86 -1.19 3.27
N LEU A 100 -2.12 -0.76 2.25
CA LEU A 100 -1.83 0.66 2.04
C LEU A 100 -3.09 1.48 1.75
N ASP A 101 -4.11 0.90 1.09
CA ASP A 101 -5.39 1.59 0.89
C ASP A 101 -6.16 1.74 2.21
N VAL A 102 -6.07 0.77 3.12
CA VAL A 102 -6.64 0.87 4.47
C VAL A 102 -6.00 2.01 5.25
N LEU A 103 -4.67 2.12 5.20
CA LEU A 103 -3.95 3.22 5.86
C LEU A 103 -4.28 4.57 5.25
N PHE A 104 -4.39 4.64 3.92
CA PHE A 104 -4.76 5.87 3.23
C PHE A 104 -6.20 6.28 3.54
N ALA A 105 -7.15 5.35 3.50
CA ALA A 105 -8.54 5.61 3.89
C ALA A 105 -8.66 6.15 5.33
N ALA A 106 -7.86 5.59 6.27
CA ALA A 106 -7.83 6.10 7.64
C ALA A 106 -7.32 7.54 7.73
N ARG A 107 -6.32 7.92 6.92
CA ARG A 107 -5.82 9.30 6.85
C ARG A 107 -6.84 10.25 6.23
N VAL A 108 -7.50 9.83 5.15
CA VAL A 108 -8.59 10.58 4.52
C VAL A 108 -9.73 10.83 5.51
N ALA A 109 -10.11 9.80 6.28
CA ALA A 109 -11.13 9.94 7.32
C ALA A 109 -10.70 10.89 8.45
N ALA A 110 -9.45 10.80 8.89
CA ALA A 110 -8.89 11.71 9.90
C ALA A 110 -8.85 13.18 9.42
N ALA A 111 -8.67 13.40 8.11
CA ALA A 111 -8.75 14.73 7.49
C ALA A 111 -10.22 15.20 7.24
N GLY A 112 -11.23 14.38 7.55
CA GLY A 112 -12.64 14.71 7.33
C GLY A 112 -13.07 14.68 5.87
N LYS A 113 -12.39 13.87 5.03
CA LYS A 113 -12.57 13.81 3.57
C LYS A 113 -13.11 12.45 3.08
N SER A 114 -13.78 11.69 3.93
CA SER A 114 -14.30 10.37 3.59
C SER A 114 -15.27 10.37 2.39
N ASP A 115 -15.90 11.48 2.11
CA ASP A 115 -16.78 11.72 0.97
C ASP A 115 -16.02 11.99 -0.34
N MET A 116 -14.70 12.01 -0.30
CA MET A 116 -13.82 12.21 -1.46
C MET A 116 -12.98 10.98 -1.82
N PHE A 117 -13.18 9.84 -1.13
CA PHE A 117 -12.39 8.64 -1.37
C PHE A 117 -13.27 7.41 -1.50
N VAL A 118 -13.14 6.71 -2.61
CA VAL A 118 -13.73 5.38 -2.84
C VAL A 118 -12.62 4.40 -3.15
N TRP A 119 -12.71 3.21 -2.55
CA TRP A 119 -11.77 2.13 -2.76
C TRP A 119 -12.49 0.88 -3.24
N ARG A 120 -12.10 0.37 -4.41
CA ARG A 120 -12.62 -0.86 -5.02
C ARG A 120 -11.57 -1.95 -5.02
N GLN A 121 -12.02 -3.17 -4.73
CA GLN A 121 -11.18 -4.34 -4.77
C GLN A 121 -11.63 -5.31 -5.85
N VAL A 122 -10.66 -5.84 -6.61
CA VAL A 122 -10.85 -6.94 -7.55
C VAL A 122 -10.26 -8.20 -6.94
N ASP A 123 -11.09 -9.22 -6.69
CA ASP A 123 -10.62 -10.48 -6.10
C ASP A 123 -9.78 -11.27 -7.12
N ARG A 124 -8.51 -10.93 -7.17
CA ARG A 124 -7.54 -11.49 -8.10
C ARG A 124 -6.13 -11.38 -7.54
N PHE A 125 -5.27 -12.33 -7.94
CA PHE A 125 -3.83 -12.27 -7.70
C PHE A 125 -3.13 -11.49 -8.81
N GLY A 126 -2.09 -10.75 -8.42
CA GLY A 126 -1.16 -10.08 -9.33
C GLY A 126 -1.17 -8.56 -9.22
N HIS A 127 0.03 -7.99 -9.32
CA HIS A 127 0.20 -6.53 -9.36
C HIS A 127 -0.39 -5.97 -10.66
N CYS A 128 -1.24 -4.95 -10.54
CA CYS A 128 -1.94 -4.32 -11.68
C CYS A 128 -2.71 -5.30 -12.58
N ASN A 129 -3.08 -6.47 -12.09
CA ASN A 129 -3.86 -7.46 -12.83
C ASN A 129 -5.34 -7.05 -12.86
N ILE A 130 -5.63 -5.93 -13.52
CA ILE A 130 -6.94 -5.29 -13.62
C ILE A 130 -7.29 -5.20 -15.11
N SER A 131 -8.50 -5.68 -15.47
CA SER A 131 -8.98 -5.65 -16.86
C SER A 131 -9.32 -4.21 -17.27
N SER A 132 -8.79 -3.76 -18.39
CA SER A 132 -9.09 -2.43 -18.92
C SER A 132 -10.55 -2.27 -19.33
N ALA A 133 -11.18 -3.31 -19.87
CA ALA A 133 -12.56 -3.25 -20.33
C ALA A 133 -13.61 -3.44 -19.24
N ASN A 134 -13.33 -4.32 -18.25
CA ASN A 134 -14.34 -4.73 -17.27
C ASN A 134 -14.24 -4.01 -15.94
N GLU A 135 -13.07 -3.47 -15.60
CA GLU A 135 -12.82 -2.91 -14.27
C GLU A 135 -12.27 -1.48 -14.35
N TYR A 136 -11.15 -1.30 -15.03
CA TYR A 136 -10.48 0.00 -15.09
C TYR A 136 -11.29 1.05 -15.88
N GLY A 137 -11.81 0.69 -17.07
CA GLY A 137 -12.64 1.58 -17.91
C GLY A 137 -13.90 2.04 -17.16
N PRO A 138 -14.75 1.11 -16.67
CA PRO A 138 -15.93 1.48 -15.89
C PRO A 138 -15.61 2.29 -14.63
N ALA A 139 -14.50 1.99 -13.93
CA ALA A 139 -14.08 2.79 -12.77
C ALA A 139 -13.68 4.22 -13.15
N PHE A 140 -13.04 4.38 -14.31
CA PHE A 140 -12.71 5.70 -14.84
C PHE A 140 -13.97 6.50 -15.23
N ASP A 141 -14.93 5.86 -15.88
CA ASP A 141 -16.22 6.49 -16.24
C ASP A 141 -16.98 6.93 -14.98
N ASP A 142 -16.97 6.09 -13.94
CA ASP A 142 -17.57 6.43 -12.64
C ASP A 142 -16.85 7.61 -11.97
N LEU A 143 -15.52 7.68 -12.05
CA LEU A 143 -14.76 8.81 -11.50
C LEU A 143 -15.10 10.11 -12.26
N VAL A 144 -15.19 10.05 -13.59
CA VAL A 144 -15.61 11.21 -14.40
C VAL A 144 -17.01 11.67 -14.00
N ASN A 145 -17.96 10.74 -13.89
CA ASN A 145 -19.31 11.06 -13.45
C ASN A 145 -19.35 11.66 -12.04
N TRP A 146 -18.51 11.17 -11.14
CA TRP A 146 -18.39 11.74 -9.79
C TRP A 146 -17.86 13.18 -9.83
N VAL A 147 -16.81 13.43 -10.59
CA VAL A 147 -16.21 14.79 -10.69
C VAL A 147 -17.17 15.78 -11.38
N GLU A 148 -17.82 15.36 -12.46
CA GLU A 148 -18.65 16.25 -13.30
C GLU A 148 -20.07 16.44 -12.75
N ASN A 149 -20.66 15.40 -12.18
CA ASN A 149 -22.06 15.36 -11.79
C ASN A 149 -22.29 15.18 -10.28
N GLY A 150 -21.23 15.00 -9.50
CA GLY A 150 -21.31 14.80 -8.04
C GLY A 150 -21.84 13.43 -7.62
N VAL A 151 -21.89 12.46 -8.52
CA VAL A 151 -22.41 11.12 -8.25
C VAL A 151 -21.30 10.22 -7.72
N MET A 152 -21.19 10.12 -6.40
CA MET A 152 -20.19 9.28 -5.75
C MET A 152 -20.41 7.79 -6.12
N PRO A 153 -19.40 7.10 -6.66
CA PRO A 153 -19.53 5.69 -7.00
C PRO A 153 -19.62 4.79 -5.76
N THR A 154 -20.16 3.59 -5.95
CA THR A 154 -20.11 2.56 -4.89
C THR A 154 -18.71 1.96 -4.80
N PRO A 155 -18.31 1.52 -3.58
CA PRO A 155 -17.08 0.78 -3.35
C PRO A 155 -16.95 -0.51 -4.14
#